data_ba338086f31fee7a20628f78ba29a347
#
_entry.id   ba338086f31fee7a20628f78ba29a347
#
_cell.length_a   1.000
_cell.length_b   1.000
_cell.length_c   1.000
_cell.angle_alpha   90.00
_cell.angle_beta   90.00
_cell.angle_gamma   90.00
#
_symmetry.space_group_name_H-M   'P 1'
#
loop_
_entity.id
_entity.type
_entity.pdbx_description
1 polymer ?
#
loop_
_entity_poly.entity_id
_entity_poly.type
_entity_poly.pdbx_seq_one_letter_code
_entity_poly.pdbx_strand_id
1 'polypeptide(L)'
;MSMTRRDFVKTSFAGLPLYAALAGKIDSTVNGVRLGTITYSFRELPRTPGALDAVDVDIKALTECGIGEIELFSPDLQPRLPREDLRKWRLSTPMEHFKALRKKFEDAGIALFAYTVNFRNDFTDDELEKSFEQAKALGASIIAASTQLSVARRLVPFAERHKVYVAMHGHSNVQDPDEFSGPESFSRALAMSKYFRINLDVGHFTAANFDAVTFIRDNHDNITHLHLKDRKKNDGPNMPWGEGETPIKQVLLLLKERKYPIRAFVEYEYRGTGTPIDEVKRCMSYMRRALA
;
A
#
# COMPACT_ATOMS: atom_id res chain seq x y z
N MET A 1 37.41 -49.28 -33.69
CA MET A 1 36.20 -48.59 -34.18
C MET A 1 36.24 -47.14 -33.71
N SER A 2 36.52 -46.25 -34.65
CA SER A 2 36.72 -44.82 -34.35
C SER A 2 35.35 -44.11 -34.34
N MET A 3 34.96 -43.54 -33.21
CA MET A 3 33.78 -42.68 -33.10
C MET A 3 34.09 -41.37 -33.81
N THR A 4 33.23 -40.98 -34.74
CA THR A 4 33.39 -39.77 -35.55
C THR A 4 32.80 -38.55 -34.80
N ARG A 5 33.38 -37.37 -35.06
CA ARG A 5 32.98 -36.07 -34.48
C ARG A 5 31.52 -35.64 -34.74
N ARG A 6 30.71 -36.47 -35.41
CA ARG A 6 29.29 -36.18 -35.70
C ARG A 6 28.30 -36.70 -34.66
N ASP A 7 28.75 -37.54 -33.72
CA ASP A 7 27.86 -38.11 -32.70
C ASP A 7 27.76 -37.27 -31.41
N PHE A 8 28.52 -36.16 -31.31
CA PHE A 8 28.55 -35.31 -30.10
C PHE A 8 27.62 -34.11 -30.14
N VAL A 9 26.78 -33.92 -31.18
CA VAL A 9 25.90 -32.74 -31.33
C VAL A 9 24.42 -33.10 -31.18
N LYS A 10 24.08 -34.29 -30.73
CA LYS A 10 22.66 -34.70 -30.55
C LYS A 10 22.25 -34.98 -29.10
N THR A 11 22.98 -34.49 -28.13
CA THR A 11 22.56 -34.64 -26.76
C THR A 11 22.32 -33.23 -26.13
N SER A 12 21.06 -32.99 -25.81
CA SER A 12 20.62 -32.15 -24.70
C SER A 12 20.54 -30.65 -24.94
N PHE A 13 19.59 -30.22 -25.75
CA PHE A 13 18.69 -29.15 -25.27
C PHE A 13 17.30 -29.77 -25.11
N ALA A 14 17.17 -30.66 -24.12
CA ALA A 14 15.88 -30.89 -23.50
C ALA A 14 15.54 -29.59 -22.80
N GLY A 15 14.68 -28.79 -23.45
CA GLY A 15 14.13 -27.58 -22.87
C GLY A 15 13.56 -27.94 -21.53
N LEU A 16 14.08 -27.31 -20.47
CA LEU A 16 13.34 -27.18 -19.24
C LEU A 16 12.00 -26.57 -19.66
N PRO A 17 10.87 -27.22 -19.38
CA PRO A 17 9.59 -26.56 -19.55
C PRO A 17 9.66 -25.32 -18.67
N LEU A 18 9.54 -24.14 -19.30
CA LEU A 18 9.20 -22.92 -18.61
C LEU A 18 7.81 -23.19 -18.03
N TYR A 19 7.75 -23.77 -16.84
CA TYR A 19 6.59 -23.66 -15.97
C TYR A 19 6.54 -22.20 -15.52
N ALA A 20 6.09 -21.31 -16.41
CA ALA A 20 5.27 -20.22 -16.02
C ALA A 20 3.98 -20.89 -15.51
N ALA A 21 4.02 -21.48 -14.33
CA ALA A 21 2.83 -21.73 -13.58
C ALA A 21 2.16 -20.35 -13.51
N LEU A 22 0.98 -20.22 -14.11
CA LEU A 22 0.07 -19.13 -13.79
C LEU A 22 -0.04 -19.18 -12.27
N ALA A 23 0.67 -18.29 -11.59
CA ALA A 23 0.66 -18.25 -10.14
C ALA A 23 -0.80 -18.00 -9.76
N GLY A 24 -1.42 -18.96 -9.09
CA GLY A 24 -2.78 -18.80 -8.61
C GLY A 24 -2.83 -17.56 -7.72
N LYS A 25 -3.95 -16.85 -7.73
CA LYS A 25 -4.12 -15.68 -6.88
C LYS A 25 -3.81 -16.03 -5.43
N ILE A 26 -2.90 -15.28 -4.80
CA ILE A 26 -2.61 -15.43 -3.37
C ILE A 26 -3.84 -14.93 -2.60
N ASP A 27 -4.46 -15.80 -1.80
CA ASP A 27 -5.57 -15.41 -0.93
C ASP A 27 -5.06 -15.17 0.50
N SER A 28 -5.09 -13.90 0.92
CA SER A 28 -4.76 -13.48 2.28
C SER A 28 -6.00 -13.14 3.12
N THR A 29 -7.20 -13.58 2.70
CA THR A 29 -8.45 -13.39 3.43
C THR A 29 -8.54 -14.35 4.64
N VAL A 30 -8.96 -13.83 5.79
CA VAL A 30 -9.18 -14.63 7.01
C VAL A 30 -10.57 -14.31 7.55
N ASN A 31 -11.44 -15.32 7.61
CA ASN A 31 -12.81 -15.20 8.13
C ASN A 31 -13.58 -13.99 7.57
N GLY A 32 -13.43 -13.72 6.26
CA GLY A 32 -14.09 -12.64 5.54
C GLY A 32 -13.38 -11.29 5.59
N VAL A 33 -12.33 -11.14 6.40
CA VAL A 33 -11.51 -9.94 6.44
C VAL A 33 -10.33 -10.07 5.46
N ARG A 34 -10.22 -9.13 4.52
CA ARG A 34 -9.11 -9.10 3.55
C ARG A 34 -7.89 -8.44 4.18
N LEU A 35 -6.81 -9.20 4.29
CA LEU A 35 -5.54 -8.76 4.85
C LEU A 35 -4.55 -8.42 3.73
N GLY A 36 -3.70 -7.45 3.98
CA GLY A 36 -2.66 -7.03 3.04
C GLY A 36 -1.61 -6.17 3.71
N THR A 37 -0.87 -5.43 2.91
CA THR A 37 0.14 -4.48 3.39
C THR A 37 0.32 -3.34 2.39
N ILE A 38 0.79 -2.20 2.89
CA ILE A 38 1.42 -1.18 2.04
C ILE A 38 2.88 -1.58 1.77
N THR A 39 3.37 -1.42 0.53
CA THR A 39 4.77 -1.78 0.18
C THR A 39 5.81 -0.95 0.92
N TYR A 40 5.45 0.22 1.46
CA TYR A 40 6.29 0.98 2.39
C TYR A 40 6.80 0.16 3.57
N SER A 41 6.09 -0.89 3.98
CA SER A 41 6.54 -1.85 5.00
C SER A 41 7.86 -2.54 4.66
N PHE A 42 8.23 -2.56 3.38
CA PHE A 42 9.46 -3.17 2.87
C PHE A 42 10.55 -2.16 2.47
N ARG A 43 10.38 -0.87 2.79
CA ARG A 43 11.29 0.23 2.41
C ARG A 43 12.76 0.02 2.81
N GLU A 44 13.01 -0.77 3.85
CA GLU A 44 14.35 -1.05 4.36
C GLU A 44 15.01 -2.30 3.74
N LEU A 45 14.29 -3.01 2.86
CA LEU A 45 14.90 -4.11 2.13
C LEU A 45 16.00 -3.60 1.19
N PRO A 46 17.10 -4.34 1.04
CA PRO A 46 18.16 -3.98 0.11
C PRO A 46 17.63 -3.83 -1.31
N ARG A 47 18.01 -2.74 -1.97
CA ARG A 47 17.73 -2.41 -3.36
C ARG A 47 19.05 -2.25 -4.10
N THR A 48 19.11 -2.60 -5.38
CA THR A 48 20.31 -2.38 -6.20
C THR A 48 20.47 -0.87 -6.45
N PRO A 49 21.60 -0.25 -6.08
CA PRO A 49 21.82 1.16 -6.32
C PRO A 49 21.66 1.53 -7.81
N GLY A 50 20.80 2.52 -8.10
CA GLY A 50 20.53 3.00 -9.45
C GLY A 50 19.59 2.13 -10.29
N ALA A 51 19.16 0.97 -9.82
CA ALA A 51 18.18 0.13 -10.50
C ALA A 51 16.73 0.50 -10.07
N LEU A 52 15.78 0.17 -10.95
CA LEU A 52 14.33 0.23 -10.65
C LEU A 52 13.81 -1.17 -10.29
N ASP A 53 14.46 -1.82 -9.31
CA ASP A 53 14.17 -3.18 -8.89
C ASP A 53 13.27 -3.27 -7.64
N ALA A 54 12.82 -2.14 -7.11
CA ALA A 54 12.00 -2.09 -5.90
C ALA A 54 10.74 -2.97 -6.02
N VAL A 55 10.05 -2.91 -7.16
CA VAL A 55 8.86 -3.73 -7.42
C VAL A 55 9.17 -5.23 -7.37
N ASP A 56 10.30 -5.66 -7.93
CA ASP A 56 10.69 -7.08 -7.94
C ASP A 56 11.05 -7.56 -6.51
N VAL A 57 11.70 -6.70 -5.72
CA VAL A 57 11.99 -6.95 -4.30
C VAL A 57 10.69 -7.05 -3.50
N ASP A 58 9.73 -6.12 -3.73
CA ASP A 58 8.44 -6.13 -3.06
C ASP A 58 7.63 -7.37 -3.42
N ILE A 59 7.55 -7.77 -4.69
CA ILE A 59 6.86 -8.99 -5.13
C ILE A 59 7.42 -10.22 -4.42
N LYS A 60 8.75 -10.33 -4.33
CA LYS A 60 9.40 -11.43 -3.60
C LYS A 60 8.99 -11.43 -2.13
N ALA A 61 9.06 -10.28 -1.45
CA ALA A 61 8.70 -10.14 -0.05
C ALA A 61 7.21 -10.47 0.20
N LEU A 62 6.32 -9.96 -0.65
CA LEU A 62 4.88 -10.22 -0.58
C LEU A 62 4.55 -11.70 -0.75
N THR A 63 5.15 -12.34 -1.75
CA THR A 63 4.99 -13.78 -2.00
C THR A 63 5.46 -14.59 -0.80
N GLU A 64 6.61 -14.23 -0.23
CA GLU A 64 7.16 -14.89 0.96
C GLU A 64 6.30 -14.70 2.22
N CYS A 65 5.62 -13.55 2.34
CA CYS A 65 4.67 -13.28 3.41
C CYS A 65 3.28 -13.90 3.17
N GLY A 66 3.00 -14.43 1.97
CA GLY A 66 1.68 -14.95 1.59
C GLY A 66 0.62 -13.85 1.54
N ILE A 67 0.97 -12.69 0.97
CA ILE A 67 0.11 -11.49 0.86
C ILE A 67 -0.33 -11.33 -0.59
N GLY A 68 -1.64 -11.35 -0.82
CA GLY A 68 -2.24 -11.28 -2.15
C GLY A 68 -2.94 -9.97 -2.48
N GLU A 69 -3.01 -9.01 -1.56
CA GLU A 69 -3.62 -7.69 -1.81
C GLU A 69 -2.76 -6.60 -1.20
N ILE A 70 -2.50 -5.51 -1.97
CA ILE A 70 -1.55 -4.47 -1.56
C ILE A 70 -2.04 -3.06 -1.81
N GLU A 71 -1.46 -2.12 -1.06
CA GLU A 71 -1.33 -0.71 -1.38
C GLU A 71 0.09 -0.46 -1.87
N LEU A 72 0.22 0.09 -3.09
CA LEU A 72 1.51 0.29 -3.74
C LEU A 72 2.03 1.70 -3.47
N PHE A 73 3.17 1.80 -2.79
CA PHE A 73 3.80 3.06 -2.45
C PHE A 73 4.53 3.68 -3.65
N SER A 74 4.17 4.89 -4.07
CA SER A 74 4.68 5.50 -5.30
C SER A 74 6.22 5.62 -5.39
N PRO A 75 6.97 5.85 -4.31
CA PRO A 75 8.44 5.87 -4.40
C PRO A 75 9.07 4.55 -4.86
N ASP A 76 8.38 3.39 -4.69
CA ASP A 76 8.90 2.10 -5.17
C ASP A 76 8.87 1.99 -6.71
N LEU A 77 8.08 2.85 -7.37
CA LEU A 77 7.96 2.92 -8.83
C LEU A 77 8.89 3.95 -9.46
N GLN A 78 9.52 4.79 -8.66
CA GLN A 78 10.19 6.01 -9.11
C GLN A 78 11.70 5.90 -8.89
N PRO A 79 12.52 6.47 -9.80
CA PRO A 79 13.96 6.59 -9.56
C PRO A 79 14.22 7.56 -8.41
N ARG A 80 15.30 7.33 -7.67
CA ARG A 80 15.78 8.26 -6.65
C ARG A 80 16.54 9.41 -7.31
N LEU A 81 15.83 10.48 -7.60
CA LEU A 81 16.34 11.67 -8.30
C LEU A 81 16.12 12.94 -7.47
N PRO A 82 16.90 14.00 -7.72
CA PRO A 82 16.57 15.33 -7.23
C PRO A 82 15.15 15.74 -7.65
N ARG A 83 14.53 16.65 -6.88
CA ARG A 83 13.09 17.00 -7.01
C ARG A 83 12.70 17.39 -8.45
N GLU A 84 13.48 18.24 -9.12
CA GLU A 84 13.17 18.72 -10.48
C GLU A 84 13.31 17.62 -11.55
N ASP A 85 14.28 16.72 -11.41
CA ASP A 85 14.47 15.63 -12.34
C ASP A 85 13.41 14.54 -12.12
N LEU A 86 12.99 14.33 -10.87
CA LEU A 86 11.88 13.45 -10.54
C LEU A 86 10.55 13.97 -11.13
N ARG A 87 10.34 15.31 -11.09
CA ARG A 87 9.19 15.95 -11.76
C ARG A 87 9.20 15.67 -13.25
N LYS A 88 10.34 15.90 -13.94
CA LYS A 88 10.47 15.60 -15.36
C LYS A 88 10.18 14.13 -15.65
N TRP A 89 10.72 13.23 -14.84
CA TRP A 89 10.47 11.79 -14.98
C TRP A 89 8.99 11.45 -14.85
N ARG A 90 8.29 12.00 -13.83
CA ARG A 90 6.85 11.78 -13.62
C ARG A 90 6.02 12.24 -14.81
N LEU A 91 6.37 13.39 -15.39
CA LEU A 91 5.64 13.97 -16.52
C LEU A 91 5.92 13.24 -17.83
N SER A 92 7.12 12.71 -18.05
CA SER A 92 7.54 12.10 -19.31
C SER A 92 7.40 10.59 -19.37
N THR A 93 7.27 9.91 -18.21
CA THR A 93 7.19 8.45 -18.19
C THR A 93 5.87 7.96 -18.83
N PRO A 94 5.93 7.11 -19.87
CA PRO A 94 4.74 6.64 -20.57
C PRO A 94 3.92 5.71 -19.66
N MET A 95 2.58 5.70 -19.84
CA MET A 95 1.67 4.88 -19.04
C MET A 95 1.89 3.38 -19.24
N GLU A 96 2.50 2.96 -20.34
CA GLU A 96 2.91 1.58 -20.63
C GLU A 96 3.88 1.05 -19.58
N HIS A 97 4.75 1.91 -19.01
CA HIS A 97 5.62 1.55 -17.90
C HIS A 97 4.80 1.07 -16.69
N PHE A 98 3.77 1.82 -16.30
CA PHE A 98 2.91 1.47 -15.15
C PHE A 98 2.04 0.25 -15.43
N LYS A 99 1.57 0.07 -16.67
CA LYS A 99 0.86 -1.16 -17.10
C LYS A 99 1.78 -2.39 -17.00
N ALA A 100 3.04 -2.26 -17.38
CA ALA A 100 4.02 -3.35 -17.24
C ALA A 100 4.28 -3.70 -15.77
N LEU A 101 4.37 -2.71 -14.88
CA LEU A 101 4.50 -2.93 -13.43
C LEU A 101 3.26 -3.62 -12.86
N ARG A 102 2.06 -3.17 -13.22
CA ARG A 102 0.81 -3.85 -12.88
C ARG A 102 0.86 -5.34 -13.25
N LYS A 103 1.28 -5.62 -14.49
CA LYS A 103 1.36 -7.00 -14.97
C LYS A 103 2.31 -7.86 -14.12
N LYS A 104 3.43 -7.32 -13.63
CA LYS A 104 4.33 -8.06 -12.73
C LYS A 104 3.62 -8.52 -11.46
N PHE A 105 2.83 -7.67 -10.82
CA PHE A 105 2.03 -8.04 -9.64
C PHE A 105 0.96 -9.07 -9.98
N GLU A 106 0.23 -8.88 -11.09
CA GLU A 106 -0.79 -9.82 -11.55
C GLU A 106 -0.20 -11.20 -11.84
N ASP A 107 0.95 -11.27 -12.52
CA ASP A 107 1.67 -12.52 -12.81
C ASP A 107 2.14 -13.24 -11.53
N ALA A 108 2.41 -12.49 -10.46
CA ALA A 108 2.72 -13.03 -9.14
C ALA A 108 1.48 -13.39 -8.29
N GLY A 109 0.27 -13.21 -8.83
CA GLY A 109 -0.99 -13.48 -8.12
C GLY A 109 -1.34 -12.44 -7.06
N ILE A 110 -0.78 -11.22 -7.15
CA ILE A 110 -0.98 -10.12 -6.21
C ILE A 110 -1.90 -9.07 -6.82
N ALA A 111 -2.95 -8.70 -6.10
CA ALA A 111 -3.90 -7.66 -6.51
C ALA A 111 -3.48 -6.30 -5.97
N LEU A 112 -3.42 -5.30 -6.84
CA LEU A 112 -3.14 -3.92 -6.48
C LEU A 112 -4.47 -3.23 -6.12
N PHE A 113 -4.71 -3.01 -4.83
CA PHE A 113 -5.94 -2.43 -4.31
C PHE A 113 -5.93 -0.90 -4.37
N ALA A 114 -4.84 -0.28 -3.90
CA ALA A 114 -4.68 1.16 -3.88
C ALA A 114 -3.25 1.58 -4.30
N TYR A 115 -3.13 2.80 -4.75
CA TYR A 115 -1.86 3.44 -5.10
C TYR A 115 -1.62 4.63 -4.20
N THR A 116 -0.53 4.63 -3.43
CA THR A 116 -0.21 5.70 -2.49
C THR A 116 0.59 6.80 -3.15
N VAL A 117 0.11 8.02 -3.04
CA VAL A 117 0.82 9.22 -3.48
C VAL A 117 0.89 10.25 -2.34
N ASN A 118 2.11 10.64 -1.99
CA ASN A 118 2.34 11.71 -1.03
C ASN A 118 2.27 13.06 -1.75
N PHE A 119 1.05 13.58 -1.91
CA PHE A 119 0.84 14.88 -2.54
C PHE A 119 1.35 16.01 -1.64
N ARG A 120 2.19 16.86 -2.21
CA ARG A 120 2.76 18.02 -1.52
C ARG A 120 2.30 19.32 -2.18
N ASN A 121 2.41 20.43 -1.45
CA ASN A 121 2.04 21.75 -1.95
C ASN A 121 2.77 22.16 -3.25
N ASP A 122 3.98 21.66 -3.46
CA ASP A 122 4.81 21.94 -4.62
C ASP A 122 4.53 21.07 -5.86
N PHE A 123 3.56 20.14 -5.77
CA PHE A 123 3.09 19.43 -6.97
C PHE A 123 2.41 20.40 -7.92
N THR A 124 2.80 20.37 -9.20
CA THR A 124 2.08 21.08 -10.26
C THR A 124 0.78 20.36 -10.60
N ASP A 125 -0.15 21.05 -11.25
CA ASP A 125 -1.40 20.43 -11.67
C ASP A 125 -1.16 19.31 -12.70
N ASP A 126 -0.10 19.43 -13.53
CA ASP A 126 0.31 18.35 -14.43
C ASP A 126 0.83 17.13 -13.66
N GLU A 127 1.57 17.29 -12.55
CA GLU A 127 1.98 16.18 -11.69
C GLU A 127 0.77 15.53 -11.02
N LEU A 128 -0.24 16.32 -10.61
CA LEU A 128 -1.49 15.79 -10.08
C LEU A 128 -2.21 14.96 -11.16
N GLU A 129 -2.40 15.51 -12.38
CA GLU A 129 -3.02 14.80 -13.50
C GLU A 129 -2.32 13.47 -13.78
N LYS A 130 -0.98 13.49 -13.88
CA LYS A 130 -0.17 12.29 -14.11
C LYS A 130 -0.33 11.23 -13.01
N SER A 131 -0.49 11.64 -11.75
CA SER A 131 -0.71 10.70 -10.65
C SER A 131 -2.04 9.93 -10.81
N PHE A 132 -3.09 10.57 -11.29
CA PHE A 132 -4.36 9.90 -11.59
C PHE A 132 -4.28 9.00 -12.83
N GLU A 133 -3.56 9.42 -13.88
CA GLU A 133 -3.28 8.58 -15.05
C GLU A 133 -2.49 7.32 -14.65
N GLN A 134 -1.47 7.47 -13.79
CA GLN A 134 -0.67 6.37 -13.25
C GLN A 134 -1.52 5.40 -12.45
N ALA A 135 -2.39 5.89 -11.55
CA ALA A 135 -3.32 5.04 -10.79
C ALA A 135 -4.18 4.18 -11.74
N LYS A 136 -4.74 4.77 -12.79
CA LYS A 136 -5.53 4.04 -13.79
C LYS A 136 -4.70 3.03 -14.57
N ALA A 137 -3.48 3.36 -14.97
CA ALA A 137 -2.58 2.44 -15.66
C ALA A 137 -2.18 1.24 -14.77
N LEU A 138 -1.97 1.49 -13.48
CA LEU A 138 -1.76 0.46 -12.46
C LEU A 138 -3.01 -0.36 -12.15
N GLY A 139 -4.19 0.06 -12.64
CA GLY A 139 -5.47 -0.60 -12.36
C GLY A 139 -6.02 -0.30 -10.96
N ALA A 140 -5.45 0.67 -10.24
CA ALA A 140 -5.94 1.10 -8.95
C ALA A 140 -7.14 2.05 -9.13
N SER A 141 -8.25 1.75 -8.44
CA SER A 141 -9.43 2.62 -8.38
C SER A 141 -9.39 3.60 -7.21
N ILE A 142 -8.37 3.50 -6.37
CA ILE A 142 -8.15 4.29 -5.16
C ILE A 142 -6.72 4.82 -5.16
N ILE A 143 -6.58 6.13 -4.93
CA ILE A 143 -5.32 6.74 -4.52
C ILE A 143 -5.39 6.94 -3.01
N ALA A 144 -4.47 6.31 -2.25
CA ALA A 144 -4.26 6.66 -0.85
C ALA A 144 -3.38 7.91 -0.80
N ALA A 145 -3.87 8.97 -0.18
CA ALA A 145 -3.24 10.27 -0.21
C ALA A 145 -2.71 10.66 1.18
N SER A 146 -1.39 10.53 1.38
CA SER A 146 -0.71 11.20 2.48
C SER A 146 -0.47 12.65 2.07
N THR A 147 -1.28 13.56 2.60
CA THR A 147 -1.34 14.95 2.15
C THR A 147 -1.93 15.86 3.23
N GLN A 148 -1.97 17.15 2.96
CA GLN A 148 -2.60 18.16 3.80
C GLN A 148 -3.99 18.51 3.28
N LEU A 149 -4.86 19.02 4.15
CA LEU A 149 -6.23 19.39 3.82
C LEU A 149 -6.29 20.50 2.74
N SER A 150 -5.36 21.45 2.78
CA SER A 150 -5.19 22.49 1.76
C SER A 150 -4.88 21.91 0.37
N VAL A 151 -4.03 20.87 0.30
CA VAL A 151 -3.69 20.17 -0.94
C VAL A 151 -4.86 19.30 -1.41
N ALA A 152 -5.57 18.64 -0.49
CA ALA A 152 -6.72 17.82 -0.80
C ALA A 152 -7.77 18.57 -1.64
N ARG A 153 -7.99 19.84 -1.35
CA ARG A 153 -8.90 20.70 -2.15
C ARG A 153 -8.52 20.77 -3.62
N ARG A 154 -7.22 20.77 -3.92
CA ARG A 154 -6.71 20.79 -5.31
C ARG A 154 -6.94 19.45 -6.04
N LEU A 155 -7.13 18.35 -5.31
CA LEU A 155 -7.36 17.02 -5.89
C LEU A 155 -8.79 16.83 -6.39
N VAL A 156 -9.75 17.66 -5.94
CA VAL A 156 -11.17 17.52 -6.30
C VAL A 156 -11.42 17.42 -7.79
N PRO A 157 -10.97 18.36 -8.66
CA PRO A 157 -11.28 18.31 -10.09
C PRO A 157 -10.66 17.09 -10.79
N PHE A 158 -9.53 16.59 -10.30
CA PHE A 158 -8.87 15.39 -10.85
C PHE A 158 -9.63 14.12 -10.43
N ALA A 159 -9.99 13.98 -9.15
CA ALA A 159 -10.77 12.85 -8.65
C ALA A 159 -12.10 12.69 -9.40
N GLU A 160 -12.78 13.78 -9.66
CA GLU A 160 -14.06 13.81 -10.38
C GLU A 160 -13.91 13.48 -11.87
N ARG A 161 -12.90 14.04 -12.54
CA ARG A 161 -12.61 13.80 -13.95
C ARG A 161 -12.22 12.35 -14.20
N HIS A 162 -11.32 11.82 -13.38
CA HIS A 162 -10.82 10.45 -13.53
C HIS A 162 -11.75 9.39 -12.95
N LYS A 163 -12.71 9.78 -12.10
CA LYS A 163 -13.59 8.89 -11.33
C LYS A 163 -12.78 7.91 -10.46
N VAL A 164 -11.72 8.42 -9.85
CA VAL A 164 -10.83 7.68 -8.95
C VAL A 164 -11.08 8.17 -7.53
N TYR A 165 -11.28 7.26 -6.59
CA TYR A 165 -11.39 7.62 -5.19
C TYR A 165 -10.05 8.11 -4.65
N VAL A 166 -10.09 9.13 -3.80
CA VAL A 166 -8.92 9.60 -3.06
C VAL A 166 -9.18 9.37 -1.57
N ALA A 167 -8.48 8.42 -1.00
CA ALA A 167 -8.60 8.05 0.40
C ALA A 167 -7.53 8.79 1.21
N MET A 168 -7.97 9.75 2.03
CA MET A 168 -7.09 10.58 2.86
C MET A 168 -6.47 9.74 3.96
N HIS A 169 -5.14 9.69 3.99
CA HIS A 169 -4.37 9.02 5.02
C HIS A 169 -4.05 9.98 6.17
N GLY A 170 -4.29 9.54 7.41
CA GLY A 170 -4.10 10.36 8.59
C GLY A 170 -2.78 10.13 9.31
N HIS A 171 -2.32 11.17 10.00
CA HIS A 171 -1.18 11.15 10.92
C HIS A 171 -1.60 11.55 12.34
N SER A 172 -0.65 11.73 13.26
CA SER A 172 -0.97 12.00 14.67
C SER A 172 -0.77 13.45 15.12
N ASN A 173 -0.30 14.35 14.23
CA ASN A 173 -0.04 15.74 14.61
C ASN A 173 -1.33 16.57 14.71
N VAL A 174 -1.96 16.55 15.88
CA VAL A 174 -3.17 17.33 16.18
C VAL A 174 -2.95 18.84 16.32
N GLN A 175 -1.69 19.28 16.35
CA GLN A 175 -1.35 20.71 16.48
C GLN A 175 -1.37 21.42 15.12
N ASP A 176 -1.27 20.67 14.02
CA ASP A 176 -1.36 21.22 12.67
C ASP A 176 -2.82 21.17 12.19
N PRO A 177 -3.51 22.33 12.03
CA PRO A 177 -4.91 22.37 11.57
C PRO A 177 -5.08 21.94 10.10
N ASP A 178 -3.98 21.82 9.34
CA ASP A 178 -3.96 21.37 7.94
C ASP A 178 -3.69 19.87 7.82
N GLU A 179 -3.36 19.17 8.92
CA GLU A 179 -3.09 17.74 8.96
C GLU A 179 -4.40 16.91 9.06
N PHE A 180 -4.37 15.71 8.49
CA PHE A 180 -5.42 14.71 8.69
C PHE A 180 -5.14 13.91 9.97
N SER A 181 -5.47 14.48 11.13
CA SER A 181 -5.17 13.88 12.44
C SER A 181 -6.38 13.37 13.22
N GLY A 182 -7.58 13.80 12.87
CA GLY A 182 -8.78 13.48 13.65
C GLY A 182 -10.09 13.56 12.87
N PRO A 183 -11.23 13.27 13.53
CA PRO A 183 -12.55 13.18 12.88
C PRO A 183 -12.94 14.41 12.06
N GLU A 184 -12.62 15.60 12.56
CA GLU A 184 -12.99 16.86 11.91
C GLU A 184 -12.30 17.04 10.57
N SER A 185 -10.99 16.76 10.48
CA SER A 185 -10.24 16.90 9.23
C SER A 185 -10.74 15.95 8.14
N PHE A 186 -11.08 14.70 8.50
CA PHE A 186 -11.70 13.75 7.59
C PHE A 186 -13.10 14.22 7.15
N SER A 187 -13.94 14.70 8.07
CA SER A 187 -15.27 15.23 7.76
C SER A 187 -15.19 16.39 6.77
N ARG A 188 -14.25 17.31 6.98
CA ARG A 188 -14.00 18.45 6.06
C ARG A 188 -13.61 17.98 4.66
N ALA A 189 -12.77 16.97 4.55
CA ALA A 189 -12.39 16.41 3.24
C ALA A 189 -13.57 15.73 2.54
N LEU A 190 -14.30 14.87 3.25
CA LEU A 190 -15.46 14.15 2.70
C LEU A 190 -16.52 15.11 2.14
N ALA A 191 -16.67 16.29 2.74
CA ALA A 191 -17.57 17.34 2.26
C ALA A 191 -17.12 18.00 0.93
N MET A 192 -15.86 17.84 0.52
CA MET A 192 -15.33 18.47 -0.70
C MET A 192 -15.72 17.73 -1.99
N SER A 193 -15.76 16.39 -1.97
CA SER A 193 -16.07 15.58 -3.15
C SER A 193 -16.63 14.22 -2.76
N LYS A 194 -17.60 13.74 -3.54
CA LYS A 194 -18.13 12.37 -3.44
C LYS A 194 -17.08 11.28 -3.75
N TYR A 195 -15.94 11.64 -4.33
CA TYR A 195 -14.83 10.73 -4.60
C TYR A 195 -13.82 10.69 -3.45
N PHE A 196 -13.99 11.50 -2.40
CA PHE A 196 -13.10 11.43 -1.25
C PHE A 196 -13.55 10.34 -0.28
N ARG A 197 -12.56 9.67 0.28
CA ARG A 197 -12.69 8.54 1.21
C ARG A 197 -11.63 8.67 2.29
N ILE A 198 -11.60 7.69 3.18
CA ILE A 198 -10.65 7.60 4.30
C ILE A 198 -9.81 6.34 4.13
N ASN A 199 -8.49 6.49 4.18
CA ASN A 199 -7.54 5.47 4.59
C ASN A 199 -7.20 5.76 6.05
N LEU A 200 -7.86 5.06 6.98
CA LEU A 200 -7.64 5.31 8.40
C LEU A 200 -6.40 4.58 8.87
N ASP A 201 -5.38 5.33 9.28
CA ASP A 201 -4.29 4.76 10.07
C ASP A 201 -4.70 4.66 11.54
N VAL A 202 -4.95 3.42 11.98
CA VAL A 202 -5.46 3.15 13.33
C VAL A 202 -4.42 3.46 14.40
N GLY A 203 -3.13 3.28 14.09
CA GLY A 203 -2.04 3.61 15.01
C GLY A 203 -1.84 5.11 15.19
N HIS A 204 -1.84 5.88 14.11
CA HIS A 204 -1.78 7.33 14.18
C HIS A 204 -3.01 7.90 14.88
N PHE A 205 -4.19 7.37 14.59
CA PHE A 205 -5.43 7.81 15.21
C PHE A 205 -5.45 7.54 16.72
N THR A 206 -4.91 6.39 17.15
CA THR A 206 -4.71 6.06 18.58
C THR A 206 -3.68 6.98 19.22
N ALA A 207 -2.54 7.24 18.55
CA ALA A 207 -1.51 8.15 19.05
C ALA A 207 -2.02 9.59 19.21
N ALA A 208 -2.96 10.01 18.36
CA ALA A 208 -3.70 11.27 18.49
C ALA A 208 -4.79 11.26 19.59
N ASN A 209 -4.90 10.17 20.36
CA ASN A 209 -5.87 9.96 21.45
C ASN A 209 -7.33 9.83 21.02
N PHE A 210 -7.61 9.44 19.79
CA PHE A 210 -8.96 9.18 19.32
C PHE A 210 -9.35 7.70 19.44
N ASP A 211 -10.65 7.42 19.57
CA ASP A 211 -11.20 6.06 19.58
C ASP A 211 -11.43 5.56 18.15
N ALA A 212 -10.50 4.74 17.68
CA ALA A 212 -10.55 4.18 16.34
C ALA A 212 -11.71 3.20 16.13
N VAL A 213 -12.11 2.42 17.17
CA VAL A 213 -13.18 1.43 17.06
C VAL A 213 -14.52 2.11 16.86
N THR A 214 -14.80 3.15 17.65
CA THR A 214 -16.01 3.97 17.50
C THR A 214 -16.00 4.71 16.16
N PHE A 215 -14.87 5.32 15.79
CA PHE A 215 -14.77 6.06 14.53
C PHE A 215 -15.00 5.15 13.30
N ILE A 216 -14.44 3.94 13.29
CA ILE A 216 -14.68 2.96 12.19
C ILE A 216 -16.16 2.58 12.14
N ARG A 217 -16.80 2.31 13.28
CA ARG A 217 -18.22 1.97 13.33
C ARG A 217 -19.09 3.05 12.71
N ASP A 218 -18.80 4.30 13.03
CA ASP A 218 -19.64 5.46 12.65
C ASP A 218 -19.36 5.92 11.20
N ASN A 219 -18.20 5.57 10.62
CA ASN A 219 -17.74 6.06 9.31
C ASN A 219 -17.41 4.94 8.31
N HIS A 220 -17.80 3.67 8.57
CA HIS A 220 -17.39 2.51 7.79
C HIS A 220 -17.68 2.62 6.28
N ASP A 221 -18.74 3.30 5.87
CA ASP A 221 -19.10 3.52 4.46
C ASP A 221 -18.12 4.44 3.71
N ASN A 222 -17.37 5.24 4.45
CA ASN A 222 -16.38 6.18 3.90
C ASN A 222 -14.95 5.66 3.99
N ILE A 223 -14.70 4.55 4.70
CA ILE A 223 -13.39 3.97 4.88
C ILE A 223 -13.15 2.89 3.82
N THR A 224 -12.11 3.04 3.02
CA THR A 224 -11.72 2.05 2.00
C THR A 224 -10.86 0.95 2.57
N HIS A 225 -9.91 1.30 3.40
CA HIS A 225 -8.97 0.39 4.04
C HIS A 225 -8.33 1.05 5.27
N LEU A 226 -7.71 0.22 6.09
CA LEU A 226 -7.01 0.63 7.30
C LEU A 226 -5.51 0.41 7.12
N HIS A 227 -4.70 1.33 7.64
CA HIS A 227 -3.34 1.01 8.02
C HIS A 227 -3.32 0.58 9.48
N LEU A 228 -2.76 -0.58 9.72
CA LEU A 228 -2.59 -1.14 11.06
C LEU A 228 -1.13 -1.06 11.45
N LYS A 229 -0.85 -0.30 12.48
CA LYS A 229 0.41 -0.26 13.22
C LYS A 229 0.11 -0.15 14.70
N ASP A 230 0.98 -0.62 15.56
CA ASP A 230 0.81 -0.47 17.00
C ASP A 230 1.59 0.74 17.51
N ARG A 231 0.93 1.63 18.21
CA ARG A 231 1.52 2.86 18.75
C ARG A 231 1.08 3.10 20.19
N LYS A 232 1.89 3.86 20.92
CA LYS A 232 1.49 4.45 22.19
C LYS A 232 0.67 5.72 21.95
N LYS A 233 -0.26 6.01 22.86
CA LYS A 233 -1.00 7.27 22.93
C LYS A 233 -0.08 8.48 23.15
N ASN A 234 -0.67 9.68 23.10
CA ASN A 234 0.03 10.95 23.31
C ASN A 234 1.21 11.16 22.36
N ASP A 235 0.96 10.92 21.06
CA ASP A 235 1.96 10.94 19.99
C ASP A 235 3.18 10.04 20.27
N GLY A 236 2.93 8.93 20.99
CA GLY A 236 3.95 7.98 21.40
C GLY A 236 4.51 7.14 20.24
N PRO A 237 5.58 6.37 20.48
CA PRO A 237 6.32 5.65 19.45
C PRO A 237 5.52 4.49 18.84
N ASN A 238 5.97 4.05 17.65
CA ASN A 238 5.59 2.77 17.07
C ASN A 238 6.17 1.62 17.90
N MET A 239 5.37 0.59 18.14
CA MET A 239 5.69 -0.56 19.00
C MET A 239 5.52 -1.87 18.23
N PRO A 240 6.25 -2.93 18.61
CA PRO A 240 5.88 -4.29 18.18
C PRO A 240 4.42 -4.58 18.52
N TRP A 241 3.73 -5.30 17.63
CA TRP A 241 2.29 -5.51 17.77
C TRP A 241 1.92 -6.29 19.05
N GLY A 242 1.07 -5.69 19.85
CA GLY A 242 0.66 -6.17 21.17
C GLY A 242 1.37 -5.49 22.35
N GLU A 243 2.35 -4.65 22.06
CA GLU A 243 3.09 -3.88 23.09
C GLU A 243 2.67 -2.40 23.15
N GLY A 244 1.91 -1.95 22.16
CA GLY A 244 1.35 -0.62 22.08
C GLY A 244 -0.02 -0.48 22.75
N GLU A 245 -0.80 0.48 22.28
CA GLU A 245 -2.14 0.79 22.79
C GLU A 245 -3.18 0.85 21.66
N THR A 246 -2.75 0.54 20.43
CA THR A 246 -3.66 0.50 19.28
C THR A 246 -4.60 -0.69 19.41
N PRO A 247 -5.92 -0.50 19.30
CA PRO A 247 -6.91 -1.57 19.50
C PRO A 247 -7.01 -2.51 18.28
N ILE A 248 -5.86 -3.02 17.77
CA ILE A 248 -5.77 -3.80 16.52
C ILE A 248 -6.74 -5.00 16.56
N LYS A 249 -6.74 -5.77 17.65
CA LYS A 249 -7.61 -6.94 17.78
C LYS A 249 -9.08 -6.57 17.75
N GLN A 250 -9.48 -5.51 18.47
CA GLN A 250 -10.87 -5.05 18.51
C GLN A 250 -11.33 -4.55 17.13
N VAL A 251 -10.47 -3.84 16.42
CA VAL A 251 -10.73 -3.38 15.04
C VAL A 251 -10.93 -4.57 14.10
N LEU A 252 -10.05 -5.57 14.13
CA LEU A 252 -10.17 -6.77 13.29
C LEU A 252 -11.47 -7.55 13.58
N LEU A 253 -11.82 -7.71 14.86
CA LEU A 253 -13.07 -8.36 15.25
C LEU A 253 -14.29 -7.54 14.80
N LEU A 254 -14.25 -6.21 14.89
CA LEU A 254 -15.32 -5.36 14.37
C LEU A 254 -15.52 -5.57 12.87
N LEU A 255 -14.44 -5.61 12.07
CA LEU A 255 -14.53 -5.88 10.62
C LEU A 255 -15.17 -7.25 10.34
N LYS A 256 -14.74 -8.29 11.06
CA LYS A 256 -15.27 -9.66 10.94
C LYS A 256 -16.76 -9.73 11.30
N GLU A 257 -17.15 -9.23 12.47
CA GLU A 257 -18.50 -9.29 13.00
C GLU A 257 -19.51 -8.51 12.17
N ARG A 258 -19.12 -7.31 11.74
CA ARG A 258 -19.96 -6.42 10.94
C ARG A 258 -19.89 -6.69 9.45
N LYS A 259 -18.96 -7.56 9.02
CA LYS A 259 -18.71 -7.88 7.61
C LYS A 259 -18.44 -6.62 6.76
N TYR A 260 -17.74 -5.64 7.35
CA TYR A 260 -17.38 -4.44 6.62
C TYR A 260 -16.42 -4.78 5.47
N PRO A 261 -16.61 -4.23 4.25
CA PRO A 261 -15.74 -4.52 3.11
C PRO A 261 -14.40 -3.78 3.16
N ILE A 262 -13.99 -3.37 4.36
CA ILE A 262 -12.78 -2.60 4.64
C ILE A 262 -11.59 -3.56 4.69
N ARG A 263 -10.48 -3.23 3.98
CA ARG A 263 -9.23 -4.01 4.04
C ARG A 263 -8.45 -3.63 5.29
N ALA A 264 -7.72 -4.60 5.82
CA ALA A 264 -6.81 -4.39 6.95
C ALA A 264 -5.37 -4.61 6.49
N PHE A 265 -4.63 -3.53 6.30
CA PHE A 265 -3.28 -3.55 5.75
C PHE A 265 -2.25 -3.27 6.84
N VAL A 266 -1.21 -4.10 6.88
CA VAL A 266 -0.04 -3.87 7.74
C VAL A 266 0.70 -2.64 7.23
N GLU A 267 1.07 -1.76 8.15
CA GLU A 267 2.11 -0.77 7.94
C GLU A 267 3.20 -0.95 8.99
N TYR A 268 4.30 -1.57 8.57
CA TYR A 268 5.43 -1.86 9.45
C TYR A 268 6.33 -0.64 9.61
N GLU A 269 6.41 -0.09 10.84
CA GLU A 269 7.20 1.09 11.14
C GLU A 269 7.93 1.03 12.49
N TYR A 270 7.70 0.01 13.33
CA TYR A 270 8.44 -0.13 14.57
C TYR A 270 9.85 -0.69 14.32
N ARG A 271 10.76 -0.50 15.28
CA ARG A 271 12.08 -1.12 15.22
C ARG A 271 11.97 -2.57 15.68
N GLY A 272 11.91 -3.49 14.72
CA GLY A 272 11.90 -4.93 14.96
C GLY A 272 13.29 -5.51 15.20
N THR A 273 13.33 -6.81 15.52
CA THR A 273 14.58 -7.59 15.73
C THR A 273 14.94 -8.44 14.51
N GLY A 274 14.00 -8.60 13.57
CA GLY A 274 14.16 -9.35 12.33
C GLY A 274 14.26 -8.45 11.11
N THR A 275 14.27 -9.08 9.93
CA THR A 275 14.15 -8.36 8.67
C THR A 275 12.74 -7.79 8.50
N PRO A 276 12.50 -6.80 7.63
CA PRO A 276 11.15 -6.34 7.32
C PRO A 276 10.17 -7.47 6.95
N ILE A 277 10.66 -8.50 6.24
CA ILE A 277 9.87 -9.69 5.90
C ILE A 277 9.46 -10.46 7.17
N ASP A 278 10.38 -10.68 8.10
CA ASP A 278 10.10 -11.37 9.36
C ASP A 278 9.06 -10.61 10.19
N GLU A 279 9.22 -9.29 10.27
CA GLU A 279 8.30 -8.45 11.05
C GLU A 279 6.91 -8.38 10.41
N VAL A 280 6.81 -8.22 9.08
CA VAL A 280 5.51 -8.28 8.39
C VAL A 280 4.85 -9.66 8.57
N LYS A 281 5.61 -10.76 8.52
CA LYS A 281 5.08 -12.10 8.84
C LYS A 281 4.55 -12.19 10.28
N ARG A 282 5.22 -11.56 11.25
CA ARG A 282 4.73 -11.49 12.65
C ARG A 282 3.41 -10.73 12.74
N CYS A 283 3.30 -9.57 12.06
CA CYS A 283 2.07 -8.78 11.99
C CYS A 283 0.93 -9.59 11.34
N MET A 284 1.18 -10.25 10.20
CA MET A 284 0.21 -11.12 9.53
C MET A 284 -0.24 -12.28 10.43
N SER A 285 0.68 -12.88 11.18
CA SER A 285 0.38 -13.94 12.13
C SER A 285 -0.47 -13.43 13.29
N TYR A 286 -0.21 -12.22 13.78
CA TYR A 286 -1.04 -11.57 14.80
C TYR A 286 -2.48 -11.38 14.29
N MET A 287 -2.67 -10.85 13.08
CA MET A 287 -3.99 -10.65 12.50
C MET A 287 -4.74 -11.98 12.32
N ARG A 288 -4.07 -13.02 11.82
CA ARG A 288 -4.65 -14.35 11.65
C ARG A 288 -5.13 -14.92 12.99
N ARG A 289 -4.33 -14.84 14.05
CA ARG A 289 -4.72 -15.29 15.40
C ARG A 289 -5.87 -14.46 15.98
N ALA A 290 -5.89 -13.15 15.74
CA ALA A 290 -6.96 -12.29 16.21
C ALA A 290 -8.31 -12.58 15.54
N LEU A 291 -8.28 -13.07 14.29
CA LEU A 291 -9.47 -13.39 13.50
C LEU A 291 -9.90 -14.86 13.58
N ALA A 292 -9.04 -15.74 14.06
CA ALA A 292 -9.40 -17.16 14.28
C ALA A 292 -10.51 -17.29 15.30
#